data_c72d9ad822caef3d68af8b6182b73c7d
#
_entry.id   c72d9ad822caef3d68af8b6182b73c7d
#
_cell.length_a   1.000
_cell.length_b   1.000
_cell.length_c   1.000
_cell.angle_alpha   90.00
_cell.angle_beta   90.00
_cell.angle_gamma   90.00
#
_symmetry.space_group_name_H-M   'P 1'
#
loop_
_entity.id
_entity.type
_entity.pdbx_description
1 polymer ?
#
loop_
_entity_poly.entity_id
_entity_poly.type
_entity_poly.pdbx_seq_one_letter_code
_entity_poly.pdbx_strand_id
1 'polypeptide(L)'
;MFVRLVLLLPAISEISAAGQSSSTLCAPTAHAVVLYAPESNLERSEIETLRTAKVSVDVAMYSFTDRELAGELVRLARSGVRVRVYRDSRESMQENQRGSSTTTTLLAGGVEVRVKASQDLMHFKSYVIDGALLRTGSANWSPTGLKRQDNDVHCEADTKLAALFEARFEAMWDRPTNRKVMATTQ
;
A
#
# COMPACT_ATOMS: atom_id res chain seq x y z
N MET A 1 59.34 48.78 -5.47
CA MET A 1 58.32 48.35 -6.47
C MET A 1 57.57 47.12 -5.87
N PHE A 2 56.46 47.36 -5.18
CA PHE A 2 55.68 46.29 -4.50
C PHE A 2 54.57 45.85 -5.43
N VAL A 3 54.61 44.58 -5.90
CA VAL A 3 53.56 43.96 -6.67
C VAL A 3 52.49 43.44 -5.69
N ARG A 4 51.30 44.03 -5.72
CA ARG A 4 50.14 43.51 -5.02
C ARG A 4 49.51 42.35 -5.81
N LEU A 5 49.65 41.17 -5.24
CA LEU A 5 48.92 39.99 -5.71
C LEU A 5 47.45 40.06 -5.29
N VAL A 6 46.54 40.29 -6.22
CA VAL A 6 45.10 40.23 -5.99
C VAL A 6 44.64 38.78 -6.14
N LEU A 7 44.32 38.13 -5.03
CA LEU A 7 43.66 36.82 -5.03
C LEU A 7 42.17 36.98 -5.37
N LEU A 8 41.75 36.59 -6.55
CA LEU A 8 40.34 36.40 -6.89
C LEU A 8 39.88 35.07 -6.27
N LEU A 9 39.02 35.16 -5.27
CA LEU A 9 38.26 34.03 -4.77
C LEU A 9 37.09 33.75 -5.73
N PRO A 10 36.86 32.50 -6.13
CA PRO A 10 35.65 32.16 -6.89
C PRO A 10 34.41 32.28 -6.01
N ALA A 11 33.40 32.98 -6.52
CA ALA A 11 32.09 33.02 -5.92
C ALA A 11 31.46 31.61 -5.88
N ILE A 12 31.26 31.09 -4.70
CA ILE A 12 30.51 29.87 -4.49
C ILE A 12 29.05 30.25 -4.73
N SER A 13 28.49 29.84 -5.89
CA SER A 13 27.02 29.89 -6.10
C SER A 13 26.35 29.00 -5.05
N GLU A 14 25.62 29.60 -4.14
CA GLU A 14 24.68 28.86 -3.30
C GLU A 14 23.62 28.25 -4.21
N ILE A 15 23.69 26.93 -4.39
CA ILE A 15 22.60 26.16 -4.97
C ILE A 15 21.50 26.17 -3.92
N SER A 16 20.53 27.05 -4.10
CA SER A 16 19.28 27.06 -3.36
C SER A 16 18.57 25.73 -3.62
N ALA A 17 18.65 24.82 -2.65
CA ALA A 17 17.82 23.65 -2.61
C ALA A 17 16.37 24.10 -2.34
N ALA A 18 15.68 24.52 -3.39
CA ALA A 18 14.24 24.63 -3.39
C ALA A 18 13.69 23.26 -3.07
N GLY A 19 13.19 23.08 -1.85
CA GLY A 19 12.52 21.85 -1.40
C GLY A 19 11.33 21.55 -2.30
N GLN A 20 11.55 20.74 -3.32
CA GLN A 20 10.46 20.08 -4.01
C GLN A 20 9.93 19.01 -3.08
N SER A 21 8.83 19.33 -2.40
CA SER A 21 7.93 18.35 -1.82
C SER A 21 7.31 17.55 -2.98
N SER A 22 8.13 16.73 -3.62
CA SER A 22 7.69 15.77 -4.59
C SER A 22 6.97 14.67 -3.82
N SER A 23 5.63 14.73 -3.77
CA SER A 23 4.83 13.55 -3.44
C SER A 23 5.16 12.51 -4.50
N THR A 24 6.08 11.61 -4.17
CA THR A 24 6.47 10.53 -5.08
C THR A 24 5.35 9.50 -5.06
N LEU A 25 4.38 9.71 -5.93
CA LEU A 25 3.29 8.78 -6.19
C LEU A 25 3.86 7.51 -6.82
N CYS A 26 3.36 6.36 -6.41
CA CYS A 26 3.38 5.16 -7.24
C CYS A 26 2.47 5.41 -8.44
N ALA A 27 2.92 6.23 -9.37
CA ALA A 27 2.14 6.58 -10.55
C ALA A 27 2.31 5.52 -11.65
N PRO A 28 1.26 5.25 -12.47
CA PRO A 28 1.35 4.30 -13.58
C PRO A 28 2.43 4.62 -14.62
N THR A 29 3.05 5.79 -14.54
CA THR A 29 4.11 6.27 -15.44
C THR A 29 5.52 6.07 -14.89
N ALA A 30 5.67 5.69 -13.62
CA ALA A 30 6.98 5.42 -13.01
C ALA A 30 7.32 3.93 -13.18
N HIS A 31 8.47 3.61 -13.77
CA HIS A 31 8.89 2.21 -13.98
C HIS A 31 9.01 1.43 -12.68
N ALA A 32 9.57 2.00 -11.65
CA ALA A 32 9.60 1.49 -10.29
C ALA A 32 9.80 2.62 -9.29
N VAL A 33 9.14 2.54 -8.13
CA VAL A 33 9.30 3.49 -7.02
C VAL A 33 9.48 2.70 -5.73
N VAL A 34 10.49 3.05 -4.95
CA VAL A 34 10.69 2.51 -3.60
C VAL A 34 10.61 3.65 -2.61
N LEU A 35 9.80 3.48 -1.57
CA LEU A 35 9.63 4.43 -0.48
C LEU A 35 9.94 3.72 0.84
N TYR A 36 10.51 4.45 1.77
CA TYR A 36 10.87 3.95 3.09
C TYR A 36 10.20 4.77 4.20
N ALA A 37 9.65 4.09 5.20
CA ALA A 37 9.29 4.71 6.46
C ALA A 37 10.50 4.57 7.42
N PRO A 38 10.69 5.50 8.36
CA PRO A 38 9.80 6.63 8.68
C PRO A 38 10.03 7.89 7.83
N GLU A 39 11.03 7.90 6.92
CA GLU A 39 11.42 9.08 6.13
C GLU A 39 10.27 9.55 5.21
N SER A 40 9.48 8.60 4.69
CA SER A 40 8.29 8.85 3.90
C SER A 40 7.03 8.50 4.68
N ASN A 41 5.97 9.28 4.49
CA ASN A 41 4.65 8.91 4.96
C ASN A 41 4.01 7.90 3.98
N LEU A 42 4.22 6.60 4.23
CA LEU A 42 3.73 5.54 3.35
C LEU A 42 2.20 5.50 3.31
N GLU A 43 1.48 5.83 4.39
CA GLU A 43 0.01 5.88 4.39
C GLU A 43 -0.52 6.86 3.33
N ARG A 44 0.07 8.04 3.27
CA ARG A 44 -0.31 9.04 2.26
C ARG A 44 -0.03 8.55 0.85
N SER A 45 1.15 7.99 0.61
CA SER A 45 1.54 7.45 -0.70
C SER A 45 0.64 6.30 -1.13
N GLU A 46 0.25 5.41 -0.21
CA GLU A 46 -0.68 4.30 -0.47
C GLU A 46 -2.08 4.82 -0.86
N ILE A 47 -2.61 5.81 -0.13
CA ILE A 47 -3.91 6.43 -0.44
C ILE A 47 -3.89 7.07 -1.82
N GLU A 48 -2.84 7.84 -2.13
CA GLU A 48 -2.69 8.49 -3.43
C GLU A 48 -2.58 7.46 -4.56
N THR A 49 -1.86 6.37 -4.35
CA THR A 49 -1.74 5.26 -5.30
C THR A 49 -3.08 4.55 -5.51
N LEU A 50 -3.80 4.20 -4.44
CA LEU A 50 -5.12 3.56 -4.54
C LEU A 50 -6.13 4.40 -5.32
N ARG A 51 -6.08 5.73 -5.22
CA ARG A 51 -6.94 6.66 -5.96
C ARG A 51 -6.78 6.59 -7.47
N THR A 52 -5.71 5.99 -7.97
CA THR A 52 -5.53 5.79 -9.42
C THR A 52 -6.41 4.67 -9.97
N ALA A 53 -6.91 3.77 -9.12
CA ALA A 53 -7.74 2.62 -9.51
C ALA A 53 -9.03 3.04 -10.23
N LYS A 54 -9.34 2.34 -11.34
CA LYS A 54 -10.53 2.56 -12.17
C LYS A 54 -11.40 1.32 -12.31
N VAL A 55 -10.81 0.13 -12.25
CA VAL A 55 -11.48 -1.15 -12.54
C VAL A 55 -11.43 -2.07 -11.34
N SER A 56 -10.24 -2.31 -10.76
CA SER A 56 -10.07 -3.31 -9.69
C SER A 56 -8.91 -3.01 -8.76
N VAL A 57 -9.07 -3.46 -7.50
CA VAL A 57 -8.00 -3.51 -6.51
C VAL A 57 -8.07 -4.86 -5.80
N ASP A 58 -7.02 -5.67 -5.90
CA ASP A 58 -6.90 -6.96 -5.24
C ASP A 58 -5.76 -6.91 -4.22
N VAL A 59 -6.13 -6.98 -2.95
CA VAL A 59 -5.23 -6.76 -1.80
C VAL A 59 -5.00 -8.07 -1.04
N ALA A 60 -3.74 -8.46 -0.87
CA ALA A 60 -3.31 -9.48 0.10
C ALA A 60 -2.51 -8.80 1.22
N MET A 61 -3.13 -8.65 2.39
CA MET A 61 -2.56 -7.86 3.49
C MET A 61 -2.62 -8.63 4.82
N TYR A 62 -1.45 -8.91 5.39
CA TYR A 62 -1.33 -9.65 6.64
C TYR A 62 -2.00 -8.91 7.79
N SER A 63 -1.47 -7.77 8.20
CA SER A 63 -2.08 -6.92 9.22
C SER A 63 -2.67 -5.66 8.60
N PHE A 64 -3.95 -5.40 8.90
CA PHE A 64 -4.71 -4.29 8.31
C PHE A 64 -5.57 -3.59 9.36
N THR A 65 -4.98 -2.64 10.06
CA THR A 65 -5.61 -1.85 11.12
C THR A 65 -5.71 -0.36 10.79
N ASP A 66 -5.17 0.05 9.65
CA ASP A 66 -5.21 1.43 9.20
C ASP A 66 -6.61 1.80 8.68
N ARG A 67 -7.26 2.76 9.35
CA ARG A 67 -8.64 3.14 9.06
C ARG A 67 -8.78 4.04 7.83
N GLU A 68 -7.76 4.85 7.54
CA GLU A 68 -7.75 5.72 6.36
C GLU A 68 -7.70 4.88 5.08
N LEU A 69 -6.83 3.87 5.05
CA LEU A 69 -6.76 2.93 3.92
C LEU A 69 -8.03 2.09 3.77
N ALA A 70 -8.64 1.66 4.88
CA ALA A 70 -9.92 0.97 4.83
C ALA A 70 -11.02 1.89 4.26
N GLY A 71 -11.06 3.15 4.69
CA GLY A 71 -11.97 4.16 4.15
C GLY A 71 -11.78 4.40 2.65
N GLU A 72 -10.52 4.44 2.19
CA GLU A 72 -10.22 4.61 0.78
C GLU A 72 -10.67 3.41 -0.07
N LEU A 73 -10.47 2.17 0.39
CA LEU A 73 -10.98 0.98 -0.30
C LEU A 73 -12.53 0.97 -0.37
N VAL A 74 -13.19 1.40 0.71
CA VAL A 74 -14.66 1.56 0.73
C VAL A 74 -15.11 2.62 -0.27
N ARG A 75 -14.42 3.76 -0.34
CA ARG A 75 -14.69 4.81 -1.32
C ARG A 75 -14.60 4.27 -2.75
N LEU A 76 -13.55 3.51 -3.06
CA LEU A 76 -13.35 2.88 -4.36
C LEU A 76 -14.47 1.89 -4.68
N ALA A 77 -14.82 1.00 -3.76
CA ALA A 77 -15.90 0.04 -3.95
C ALA A 77 -17.25 0.73 -4.23
N ARG A 78 -17.56 1.80 -3.49
CA ARG A 78 -18.78 2.60 -3.70
C ARG A 78 -18.78 3.38 -5.02
N SER A 79 -17.61 3.67 -5.58
CA SER A 79 -17.49 4.28 -6.92
C SER A 79 -17.53 3.28 -8.07
N GLY A 80 -17.75 1.98 -7.78
CA GLY A 80 -17.88 0.93 -8.80
C GLY A 80 -16.58 0.17 -9.10
N VAL A 81 -15.48 0.46 -8.41
CA VAL A 81 -14.25 -0.33 -8.52
C VAL A 81 -14.44 -1.67 -7.79
N ARG A 82 -14.09 -2.78 -8.43
CA ARG A 82 -14.09 -4.09 -7.76
C ARG A 82 -12.97 -4.15 -6.74
N VAL A 83 -13.31 -4.31 -5.46
CA VAL A 83 -12.30 -4.36 -4.38
C VAL A 83 -12.42 -5.69 -3.64
N ARG A 84 -11.31 -6.44 -3.58
CA ARG A 84 -11.19 -7.71 -2.84
C ARG A 84 -10.02 -7.64 -1.86
N VAL A 85 -10.21 -8.15 -0.66
CA VAL A 85 -9.18 -8.17 0.39
C VAL A 85 -9.00 -9.58 0.93
N TYR A 86 -7.79 -10.14 0.77
CA TYR A 86 -7.39 -11.43 1.29
C TYR A 86 -6.51 -11.27 2.53
N ARG A 87 -6.89 -11.91 3.63
CA ARG A 87 -6.26 -11.70 4.94
C ARG A 87 -5.83 -12.99 5.60
N ASP A 88 -4.95 -12.88 6.58
CA ASP A 88 -4.66 -13.96 7.54
C ASP A 88 -5.80 -14.09 8.56
N SER A 89 -6.25 -15.32 8.84
CA SER A 89 -7.38 -15.51 9.75
C SER A 89 -7.02 -15.27 11.21
N ARG A 90 -5.80 -15.63 11.65
CA ARG A 90 -5.38 -15.42 13.04
C ARG A 90 -5.14 -13.94 13.32
N GLU A 91 -4.43 -13.27 12.42
CA GLU A 91 -4.18 -11.84 12.57
C GLU A 91 -5.51 -11.06 12.57
N SER A 92 -6.44 -11.37 11.66
CA SER A 92 -7.77 -10.76 11.64
C SER A 92 -8.54 -10.98 12.94
N MET A 93 -8.45 -12.18 13.55
CA MET A 93 -9.05 -12.45 14.86
C MET A 93 -8.40 -11.62 15.97
N GLN A 94 -7.07 -11.55 16.00
CA GLN A 94 -6.36 -10.77 17.01
C GLN A 94 -6.66 -9.27 16.90
N GLU A 95 -6.73 -8.74 15.70
CA GLU A 95 -7.13 -7.35 15.45
C GLU A 95 -8.56 -7.08 15.93
N ASN A 96 -9.48 -8.03 15.70
CA ASN A 96 -10.85 -7.93 16.17
C ASN A 96 -10.93 -7.94 17.71
N GLN A 97 -10.20 -8.82 18.37
CA GLN A 97 -10.11 -8.87 19.84
C GLN A 97 -9.54 -7.58 20.44
N ARG A 98 -8.60 -6.94 19.75
CA ARG A 98 -8.01 -5.65 20.16
C ARG A 98 -8.89 -4.44 19.81
N GLY A 99 -10.02 -4.62 19.13
CA GLY A 99 -10.87 -3.53 18.64
C GLY A 99 -10.23 -2.68 17.52
N SER A 100 -9.22 -3.20 16.85
CA SER A 100 -8.47 -2.51 15.79
C SER A 100 -8.80 -3.00 14.37
N SER A 101 -9.68 -4.00 14.24
CA SER A 101 -10.03 -4.57 12.94
C SER A 101 -10.74 -3.58 12.02
N THR A 102 -10.33 -3.56 10.76
CA THR A 102 -11.00 -2.80 9.69
C THR A 102 -12.03 -3.64 8.91
N THR A 103 -12.12 -4.93 9.20
CA THR A 103 -12.94 -5.89 8.44
C THR A 103 -14.42 -5.49 8.39
N THR A 104 -15.00 -5.08 9.51
CA THR A 104 -16.42 -4.65 9.56
C THR A 104 -16.66 -3.43 8.66
N THR A 105 -15.75 -2.45 8.67
CA THR A 105 -15.81 -1.26 7.82
C THR A 105 -15.76 -1.64 6.34
N LEU A 106 -14.84 -2.54 5.96
CA LEU A 106 -14.70 -3.02 4.57
C LEU A 106 -15.99 -3.70 4.10
N LEU A 107 -16.52 -4.64 4.88
CA LEU A 107 -17.75 -5.37 4.54
C LEU A 107 -18.96 -4.44 4.40
N ALA A 108 -19.13 -3.50 5.34
CA ALA A 108 -20.22 -2.51 5.29
C ALA A 108 -20.09 -1.57 4.08
N GLY A 109 -18.89 -1.43 3.55
CA GLY A 109 -18.58 -0.65 2.36
C GLY A 109 -18.73 -1.40 1.04
N GLY A 110 -19.07 -2.70 1.06
CA GLY A 110 -19.24 -3.52 -0.14
C GLY A 110 -17.94 -4.18 -0.65
N VAL A 111 -16.88 -4.12 0.14
CA VAL A 111 -15.62 -4.81 -0.18
C VAL A 111 -15.75 -6.30 0.12
N GLU A 112 -15.32 -7.15 -0.82
CA GLU A 112 -15.26 -8.58 -0.57
C GLU A 112 -14.04 -8.95 0.28
N VAL A 113 -14.26 -9.70 1.37
CA VAL A 113 -13.19 -10.13 2.26
C VAL A 113 -13.18 -11.65 2.39
N ARG A 114 -12.02 -12.27 2.16
CA ARG A 114 -11.75 -13.67 2.47
C ARG A 114 -10.56 -13.79 3.42
N VAL A 115 -10.57 -14.81 4.26
CA VAL A 115 -9.47 -15.12 5.16
C VAL A 115 -8.91 -16.51 4.87
N LYS A 116 -7.59 -16.64 4.91
CA LYS A 116 -6.89 -17.92 4.81
C LYS A 116 -7.11 -18.69 6.11
N ALA A 117 -7.89 -19.76 6.07
CA ALA A 117 -8.20 -20.58 7.22
C ALA A 117 -7.27 -21.80 7.34
N SER A 118 -5.95 -21.58 7.39
CA SER A 118 -4.94 -22.62 7.62
C SER A 118 -3.99 -22.23 8.74
N GLN A 119 -3.14 -23.17 9.16
CA GLN A 119 -2.15 -22.90 10.21
C GLN A 119 -1.01 -21.99 9.73
N ASP A 120 -0.64 -22.08 8.45
CA ASP A 120 0.42 -21.24 7.88
C ASP A 120 -0.10 -19.84 7.61
N LEU A 121 0.74 -18.85 7.89
CA LEU A 121 0.38 -17.45 7.70
C LEU A 121 0.12 -17.09 6.23
N MET A 122 -0.80 -16.19 6.00
CA MET A 122 -0.86 -15.36 4.81
C MET A 122 -0.08 -14.09 5.11
N HIS A 123 1.19 -14.02 4.71
CA HIS A 123 2.11 -12.97 5.15
C HIS A 123 2.43 -11.91 4.07
N PHE A 124 1.65 -11.87 3.00
CA PHE A 124 1.78 -10.84 1.97
C PHE A 124 1.42 -9.44 2.50
N LYS A 125 2.06 -8.44 1.94
CA LYS A 125 1.73 -7.04 2.05
C LYS A 125 1.80 -6.46 0.64
N SER A 126 0.84 -6.88 -0.18
CA SER A 126 0.86 -6.59 -1.62
C SER A 126 -0.54 -6.33 -2.12
N TYR A 127 -0.64 -5.53 -3.17
CA TYR A 127 -1.85 -5.38 -3.94
C TYR A 127 -1.54 -5.12 -5.42
N VAL A 128 -2.54 -5.34 -6.25
CA VAL A 128 -2.51 -4.97 -7.66
C VAL A 128 -3.68 -4.04 -7.98
N ILE A 129 -3.43 -3.03 -8.82
CA ILE A 129 -4.43 -2.09 -9.33
C ILE A 129 -4.58 -2.32 -10.83
N ASP A 130 -5.82 -2.55 -11.28
CA ASP A 130 -6.23 -2.59 -12.69
C ASP A 130 -5.38 -3.54 -13.56
N GLY A 131 -4.76 -4.59 -12.97
CA GLY A 131 -3.85 -5.48 -13.66
C GLY A 131 -2.58 -4.82 -14.22
N ALA A 132 -2.25 -3.63 -13.77
CA ALA A 132 -1.19 -2.81 -14.36
C ALA A 132 -0.14 -2.31 -13.37
N LEU A 133 -0.50 -2.12 -12.11
CA LEU A 133 0.41 -1.67 -11.07
C LEU A 133 0.45 -2.68 -9.93
N LEU A 134 1.64 -3.20 -9.64
CA LEU A 134 1.92 -4.05 -8.48
C LEU A 134 2.55 -3.21 -7.38
N ARG A 135 2.02 -3.32 -6.16
CA ARG A 135 2.68 -2.86 -4.94
C ARG A 135 3.05 -4.05 -4.06
N THR A 136 4.27 -4.08 -3.56
CA THR A 136 4.76 -5.05 -2.58
C THR A 136 5.67 -4.36 -1.57
N GLY A 137 6.18 -5.09 -0.56
CA GLY A 137 7.12 -4.57 0.45
C GLY A 137 6.92 -5.18 1.82
N SER A 138 7.57 -4.60 2.83
CA SER A 138 7.49 -5.06 4.21
C SER A 138 6.35 -4.41 5.01
N ALA A 139 5.88 -3.23 4.59
CA ALA A 139 4.93 -2.43 5.34
C ALA A 139 3.54 -3.06 5.43
N ASN A 140 3.13 -3.44 6.65
CA ASN A 140 1.73 -3.74 6.96
C ASN A 140 0.89 -2.46 6.89
N TRP A 141 -0.39 -2.60 6.60
CA TRP A 141 -1.35 -1.50 6.65
C TRP A 141 -1.80 -1.23 8.09
N SER A 142 -0.88 -0.72 8.87
CA SER A 142 -1.08 -0.27 10.24
C SER A 142 -0.46 1.11 10.43
N PRO A 143 -1.01 1.98 11.31
CA PRO A 143 -0.47 3.33 11.53
C PRO A 143 1.02 3.35 11.91
N THR A 144 1.49 2.34 12.64
CA THR A 144 2.90 2.21 13.01
C THR A 144 3.75 1.71 11.85
N GLY A 145 3.25 0.69 11.11
CA GLY A 145 3.95 0.09 9.98
C GLY A 145 4.18 1.07 8.83
N LEU A 146 3.24 2.00 8.65
CA LEU A 146 3.26 2.96 7.54
C LEU A 146 4.01 4.26 7.85
N LYS A 147 4.28 4.56 9.14
CA LYS A 147 4.79 5.89 9.52
C LYS A 147 5.95 5.87 10.52
N ARG A 148 6.23 4.76 11.20
CA ARG A 148 7.17 4.77 12.33
C ARG A 148 8.17 3.62 12.36
N GLN A 149 7.85 2.49 11.75
CA GLN A 149 8.74 1.34 11.66
C GLN A 149 9.60 1.43 10.40
N ASP A 150 10.81 0.88 10.45
CA ASP A 150 11.65 0.74 9.27
C ASP A 150 11.01 -0.28 8.32
N ASN A 151 10.27 0.24 7.35
CA ASN A 151 9.56 -0.53 6.34
C ASN A 151 9.75 0.09 4.96
N ASP A 152 9.54 -0.74 3.96
CA ASP A 152 9.55 -0.35 2.55
C ASP A 152 8.21 -0.58 1.88
N VAL A 153 8.00 0.17 0.82
CA VAL A 153 6.97 -0.03 -0.20
C VAL A 153 7.64 0.05 -1.55
N HIS A 154 7.41 -0.95 -2.36
CA HIS A 154 7.88 -1.03 -3.73
C HIS A 154 6.67 -1.07 -4.66
N CYS A 155 6.59 -0.14 -5.58
CA CYS A 155 5.54 -0.06 -6.60
C CYS A 155 6.15 -0.17 -7.98
N GLU A 156 5.51 -0.94 -8.83
CA GLU A 156 5.96 -1.18 -10.20
C GLU A 156 4.78 -1.16 -11.18
N ALA A 157 4.85 -0.25 -12.14
CA ALA A 157 3.91 -0.18 -13.26
C ALA A 157 4.37 -1.13 -14.38
N ASP A 158 4.22 -2.42 -14.14
CA ASP A 158 4.55 -3.49 -15.08
C ASP A 158 3.40 -4.51 -15.14
N THR A 159 2.75 -4.58 -16.29
CA THR A 159 1.62 -5.48 -16.52
C THR A 159 1.98 -6.97 -16.41
N LYS A 160 3.23 -7.35 -16.68
CA LYS A 160 3.68 -8.75 -16.54
C LYS A 160 3.82 -9.13 -15.08
N LEU A 161 4.43 -8.26 -14.27
CA LEU A 161 4.54 -8.48 -12.82
C LEU A 161 3.17 -8.42 -12.15
N ALA A 162 2.32 -7.47 -12.55
CA ALA A 162 0.94 -7.39 -12.10
C ALA A 162 0.18 -8.69 -12.39
N ALA A 163 0.26 -9.22 -13.61
CA ALA A 163 -0.39 -10.47 -14.00
C ALA A 163 0.13 -11.70 -13.22
N LEU A 164 1.43 -11.75 -12.91
CA LEU A 164 1.99 -12.81 -12.06
C LEU A 164 1.41 -12.77 -10.64
N PHE A 165 1.27 -11.56 -10.08
CA PHE A 165 0.65 -11.41 -8.77
C PHE A 165 -0.84 -11.71 -8.81
N GLU A 166 -1.58 -11.26 -9.82
CA GLU A 166 -3.00 -11.58 -9.99
C GLU A 166 -3.23 -13.09 -10.07
N ALA A 167 -2.46 -13.81 -10.88
CA ALA A 167 -2.54 -15.26 -10.95
C ALA A 167 -2.29 -15.91 -9.58
N ARG A 168 -1.33 -15.39 -8.81
CA ARG A 168 -1.09 -15.83 -7.44
C ARG A 168 -2.24 -15.47 -6.51
N PHE A 169 -2.80 -14.28 -6.63
CA PHE A 169 -3.94 -13.83 -5.84
C PHE A 169 -5.16 -14.71 -6.08
N GLU A 170 -5.53 -14.99 -7.34
CA GLU A 170 -6.64 -15.87 -7.68
C GLU A 170 -6.43 -17.28 -7.09
N ALA A 171 -5.24 -17.86 -7.26
CA ALA A 171 -4.93 -19.16 -6.68
C ALA A 171 -5.03 -19.18 -5.13
N MET A 172 -4.77 -18.06 -4.47
CA MET A 172 -4.99 -17.91 -3.04
C MET A 172 -6.46 -17.68 -2.70
N TRP A 173 -7.13 -16.84 -3.47
CA TRP A 173 -8.52 -16.44 -3.26
C TRP A 173 -9.49 -17.62 -3.37
N ASP A 174 -9.26 -18.53 -4.31
CA ASP A 174 -10.15 -19.66 -4.59
C ASP A 174 -9.80 -20.94 -3.82
N ARG A 175 -8.93 -20.88 -2.82
CA ARG A 175 -8.65 -22.06 -1.98
C ARG A 175 -9.91 -22.56 -1.30
N PRO A 176 -10.20 -23.88 -1.36
CA PRO A 176 -11.41 -24.46 -0.72
C PRO A 176 -11.44 -24.25 0.79
N THR A 177 -10.27 -24.08 1.43
CA THR A 177 -10.15 -23.87 2.88
C THR A 177 -10.41 -22.43 3.32
N ASN A 178 -10.54 -21.50 2.39
CA ASN A 178 -10.81 -20.10 2.73
C ASN A 178 -12.19 -19.93 3.34
N ARG A 179 -12.34 -18.92 4.18
CA ARG A 179 -13.62 -18.46 4.69
C ARG A 179 -13.96 -17.10 4.11
N LYS A 180 -15.14 -17.01 3.48
CA LYS A 180 -15.72 -15.71 3.15
C LYS A 180 -16.20 -15.07 4.45
N VAL A 181 -15.78 -13.84 4.69
CA VAL A 181 -16.24 -13.07 5.84
C VAL A 181 -17.55 -12.38 5.45
N MET A 182 -18.58 -12.55 6.26
CA MET A 182 -19.89 -11.95 6.02
C MET A 182 -20.11 -10.81 7.00
N ALA A 183 -20.82 -9.77 6.57
CA ALA A 183 -21.31 -8.77 7.50
C ALA A 183 -22.28 -9.44 8.48
N THR A 184 -22.06 -9.25 9.77
CA THR A 184 -23.03 -9.70 10.78
C THR A 184 -24.27 -8.84 10.64
N THR A 185 -25.39 -9.42 10.19
CA THR A 185 -26.70 -8.77 10.27
C THR A 185 -27.02 -8.59 11.75
N GLN A 186 -27.07 -7.35 12.22
CA GLN A 186 -27.65 -7.02 13.53
C GLN A 186 -29.16 -7.06 13.44
#